data_a7a5dab079aa7646aae5b5837bc9ff82
#
_entry.id   a7a5dab079aa7646aae5b5837bc9ff82
#
_cell.length_a   1.000
_cell.length_b   1.000
_cell.length_c   1.000
_cell.angle_alpha   90.00
_cell.angle_beta   90.00
_cell.angle_gamma   90.00
#
_symmetry.space_group_name_H-M   'P 1'
#
loop_
_entity.id
_entity.type
_entity.pdbx_description
1 polymer ?
#
loop_
_entity_poly.entity_id
_entity_poly.type
_entity_poly.pdbx_seq_one_letter_code
_entity_poly.pdbx_strand_id
1 'polypeptide(L)'
;MQYAKEVVAFGARPIGSPNHKKLEDYILGHLKGDEVGDDSFMADTLEGKFPVRNIVAKYPGTKDGIIVIAGHYDTNYPLRKTGFVGANDGGSSTAILLEFANLMHGKKRDGYSVWLLWTDGEEAVKEWSATDSVYGTRHLAEKWQNDGTNKKIKAFLLADMIGDADLNIEREANSTPWLEDLIFQAASRLGYQSHFYARTLSVEDDHLPFTKLGVPTADLIDLDYGYGNVFHHSPQDTLDKLSPKSMQIVGDVILQTVWMLDAR
;
A
#
# COMPACT_ATOMS: atom_id res chain seq x y z
N MET A 1 13.75 1.00 -6.70
CA MET A 1 14.46 2.31 -6.48
C MET A 1 14.23 3.35 -7.57
N GLN A 2 14.18 3.02 -8.87
CA GLN A 2 13.94 4.06 -9.88
C GLN A 2 12.57 4.72 -9.67
N TYR A 3 11.51 3.95 -9.55
CA TYR A 3 10.17 4.47 -9.24
C TYR A 3 10.12 5.29 -7.95
N ALA A 4 10.80 4.85 -6.87
CA ALA A 4 10.85 5.63 -5.63
C ALA A 4 11.48 7.01 -5.84
N LYS A 5 12.58 7.11 -6.63
CA LYS A 5 13.18 8.40 -6.99
C LYS A 5 12.21 9.29 -7.77
N GLU A 6 11.49 8.71 -8.72
CA GLU A 6 10.53 9.44 -9.57
C GLU A 6 9.32 9.93 -8.75
N VAL A 7 8.79 9.08 -7.86
CA VAL A 7 7.69 9.43 -6.94
C VAL A 7 8.10 10.56 -5.99
N VAL A 8 9.26 10.44 -5.34
CA VAL A 8 9.75 11.46 -4.40
C VAL A 8 10.07 12.79 -5.10
N ALA A 9 10.44 12.75 -6.38
CA ALA A 9 10.71 13.96 -7.16
C ALA A 9 9.48 14.88 -7.34
N PHE A 10 8.24 14.38 -7.13
CA PHE A 10 7.05 15.21 -7.09
C PHE A 10 6.99 16.08 -5.81
N GLY A 11 7.76 15.74 -4.77
CA GLY A 11 7.74 16.42 -3.47
C GLY A 11 6.51 16.05 -2.63
N ALA A 12 6.15 16.93 -1.69
CA ALA A 12 4.94 16.77 -0.89
C ALA A 12 3.71 16.68 -1.80
N ARG A 13 2.90 15.64 -1.59
CA ARG A 13 1.74 15.29 -2.42
C ARG A 13 0.48 14.97 -1.60
N PRO A 14 0.12 15.86 -0.64
CA PRO A 14 -1.11 15.65 0.13
C PRO A 14 -2.34 15.72 -0.77
N ILE A 15 -3.42 15.10 -0.33
CA ILE A 15 -4.68 15.09 -1.09
C ILE A 15 -5.06 16.48 -1.60
N GLY A 16 -5.55 16.55 -2.84
CA GLY A 16 -5.99 17.79 -3.50
C GLY A 16 -4.86 18.74 -3.93
N SER A 17 -3.58 18.40 -3.71
CA SER A 17 -2.46 19.25 -4.14
C SER A 17 -2.14 19.06 -5.63
N PRO A 18 -1.50 20.06 -6.28
CA PRO A 18 -1.05 19.90 -7.67
C PRO A 18 -0.03 18.76 -7.86
N ASN A 19 0.83 18.50 -6.88
CA ASN A 19 1.81 17.41 -6.96
C ASN A 19 1.15 16.05 -6.81
N HIS A 20 0.12 15.94 -5.95
CA HIS A 20 -0.71 14.77 -5.83
C HIS A 20 -1.36 14.42 -7.18
N LYS A 21 -1.99 15.40 -7.85
CA LYS A 21 -2.56 15.19 -9.19
C LYS A 21 -1.52 14.77 -10.24
N LYS A 22 -0.31 15.33 -10.19
CA LYS A 22 0.77 14.91 -11.09
C LYS A 22 1.21 13.47 -10.85
N LEU A 23 1.29 13.03 -9.57
CA LEU A 23 1.61 11.65 -9.25
C LEU A 23 0.49 10.71 -9.69
N GLU A 24 -0.78 11.07 -9.49
CA GLU A 24 -1.92 10.32 -10.01
C GLU A 24 -1.80 10.11 -11.53
N ASP A 25 -1.55 11.20 -12.28
CA ASP A 25 -1.37 11.15 -13.75
C ASP A 25 -0.15 10.31 -14.16
N TYR A 26 0.92 10.33 -13.35
CA TYR A 26 2.11 9.51 -13.55
C TYR A 26 1.80 8.03 -13.37
N ILE A 27 1.11 7.63 -12.28
CA ILE A 27 0.66 6.25 -12.05
C ILE A 27 -0.19 5.78 -13.22
N LEU A 28 -1.22 6.52 -13.59
CA LEU A 28 -2.09 6.19 -14.73
C LEU A 28 -1.32 6.10 -16.06
N GLY A 29 -0.28 6.92 -16.21
CA GLY A 29 0.62 6.88 -17.36
C GLY A 29 1.35 5.56 -17.53
N HIS A 30 1.72 4.90 -16.41
CA HIS A 30 2.38 3.59 -16.37
C HIS A 30 1.41 2.42 -16.58
N LEU A 31 0.11 2.63 -16.35
CA LEU A 31 -0.93 1.62 -16.50
C LEU A 31 -1.59 1.61 -17.89
N LYS A 32 -1.01 2.32 -18.87
CA LYS A 32 -1.55 2.35 -20.24
C LYS A 32 -1.53 0.97 -20.87
N GLY A 33 -2.72 0.50 -21.26
CA GLY A 33 -2.92 -0.83 -21.84
C GLY A 33 -3.36 -1.89 -20.84
N ASP A 34 -3.34 -1.58 -19.55
CA ASP A 34 -3.91 -2.44 -18.50
C ASP A 34 -5.40 -2.13 -18.27
N GLU A 35 -6.13 -3.05 -17.67
CA GLU A 35 -7.49 -2.79 -17.18
C GLU A 35 -7.39 -1.97 -15.88
N VAL A 36 -7.86 -0.72 -15.91
CA VAL A 36 -7.84 0.17 -14.76
C VAL A 36 -9.26 0.47 -14.29
N GLY A 37 -9.55 0.15 -13.03
CA GLY A 37 -10.74 0.60 -12.31
C GLY A 37 -10.50 1.94 -11.65
N ASP A 38 -11.57 2.69 -11.43
CA ASP A 38 -11.56 4.01 -10.83
C ASP A 38 -12.55 4.10 -9.67
N ASP A 39 -12.11 4.68 -8.57
CA ASP A 39 -12.95 5.00 -7.43
C ASP A 39 -12.68 6.43 -7.00
N SER A 40 -13.33 7.37 -7.70
CA SER A 40 -13.18 8.81 -7.47
C SER A 40 -14.38 9.37 -6.73
N PHE A 41 -14.12 10.16 -5.70
CA PHE A 41 -15.15 10.82 -4.90
C PHE A 41 -14.64 12.12 -4.26
N MET A 42 -15.53 12.88 -3.63
CA MET A 42 -15.16 14.04 -2.82
C MET A 42 -15.24 13.64 -1.34
N ALA A 43 -14.09 13.59 -0.67
CA ALA A 43 -14.04 13.37 0.76
C ALA A 43 -14.45 14.63 1.53
N ASP A 44 -15.34 14.50 2.49
CA ASP A 44 -15.64 15.54 3.47
C ASP A 44 -14.63 15.41 4.62
N THR A 45 -13.75 16.39 4.76
CA THR A 45 -12.70 16.42 5.77
C THR A 45 -12.84 17.59 6.72
N LEU A 46 -12.04 17.62 7.79
CA LEU A 46 -12.02 18.72 8.74
C LEU A 46 -11.50 20.06 8.17
N GLU A 47 -10.79 20.01 7.02
CA GLU A 47 -10.25 21.20 6.32
C GLU A 47 -11.02 21.54 5.03
N GLY A 48 -12.16 20.83 4.78
CA GLY A 48 -12.99 21.03 3.60
C GLY A 48 -13.17 19.78 2.73
N LYS A 49 -13.59 19.99 1.49
CA LYS A 49 -13.80 18.89 0.55
C LYS A 49 -12.58 18.71 -0.33
N PHE A 50 -12.07 17.48 -0.39
CA PHE A 50 -10.93 17.12 -1.23
C PHE A 50 -11.31 16.02 -2.23
N PRO A 51 -10.82 16.11 -3.48
CA PRO A 51 -10.91 14.99 -4.41
C PRO A 51 -10.01 13.85 -3.91
N VAL A 52 -10.54 12.65 -3.86
CA VAL A 52 -9.83 11.40 -3.53
C VAL A 52 -10.05 10.42 -4.65
N ARG A 53 -9.01 9.68 -5.03
CA ARG A 53 -9.06 8.72 -6.12
C ARG A 53 -8.24 7.46 -5.84
N ASN A 54 -8.91 6.38 -5.51
CA ASN A 54 -8.26 5.05 -5.51
C ASN A 54 -8.08 4.57 -6.97
N ILE A 55 -6.88 4.09 -7.30
CA ILE A 55 -6.55 3.55 -8.64
C ILE A 55 -6.38 2.04 -8.51
N VAL A 56 -7.10 1.27 -9.31
CA VAL A 56 -7.07 -0.21 -9.28
C VAL A 56 -6.65 -0.75 -10.64
N ALA A 57 -5.41 -1.25 -10.77
CA ALA A 57 -4.99 -1.99 -11.94
C ALA A 57 -5.31 -3.49 -11.77
N LYS A 58 -5.96 -4.10 -12.76
CA LYS A 58 -6.48 -5.45 -12.67
C LYS A 58 -5.76 -6.40 -13.63
N TYR A 59 -5.20 -7.46 -13.09
CA TYR A 59 -4.51 -8.50 -13.83
C TYR A 59 -5.29 -9.81 -13.68
N PRO A 60 -6.10 -10.19 -14.71
CA PRO A 60 -7.00 -11.33 -14.62
C PRO A 60 -6.24 -12.65 -14.48
N GLY A 61 -6.74 -13.51 -13.60
CA GLY A 61 -6.30 -14.89 -13.42
C GLY A 61 -7.34 -15.89 -13.90
N THR A 62 -6.99 -17.17 -13.86
CA THR A 62 -7.87 -18.27 -14.28
C THR A 62 -8.74 -18.84 -13.14
N LYS A 63 -8.37 -18.58 -11.88
CA LYS A 63 -9.11 -18.97 -10.68
C LYS A 63 -10.14 -17.92 -10.27
N ASP A 64 -11.27 -18.37 -9.73
CA ASP A 64 -12.27 -17.47 -9.15
C ASP A 64 -11.80 -16.92 -7.82
N GLY A 65 -11.56 -15.62 -7.79
CA GLY A 65 -11.11 -14.86 -6.63
C GLY A 65 -10.09 -13.79 -6.98
N ILE A 66 -9.82 -12.92 -6.00
CA ILE A 66 -8.99 -11.74 -6.15
C ILE A 66 -7.97 -11.72 -5.01
N ILE A 67 -6.72 -11.46 -5.33
CA ILE A 67 -5.69 -11.03 -4.37
C ILE A 67 -5.47 -9.54 -4.61
N VAL A 68 -5.66 -8.72 -3.59
CA VAL A 68 -5.38 -7.29 -3.63
C VAL A 68 -3.99 -7.06 -3.04
N ILE A 69 -3.17 -6.27 -3.73
CA ILE A 69 -1.92 -5.73 -3.19
C ILE A 69 -2.08 -4.22 -3.19
N ALA A 70 -1.99 -3.60 -2.02
CA ALA A 70 -2.33 -2.20 -1.81
C ALA A 70 -1.17 -1.40 -1.20
N GLY A 71 -1.24 -0.09 -1.34
CA GLY A 71 -0.40 0.88 -0.66
C GLY A 71 -0.81 2.29 -1.05
N HIS A 72 -0.64 3.25 -0.14
CA HIS A 72 -1.06 4.62 -0.38
C HIS A 72 -0.05 5.41 -1.20
N TYR A 73 -0.51 6.51 -1.81
CA TYR A 73 0.36 7.38 -2.62
C TYR A 73 0.32 8.85 -2.21
N ASP A 74 -0.61 9.25 -1.35
CA ASP A 74 -0.64 10.59 -0.78
C ASP A 74 0.44 10.79 0.28
N THR A 75 0.59 11.99 0.79
CA THR A 75 1.47 12.32 1.92
C THR A 75 0.73 13.16 2.94
N ASN A 76 1.19 13.10 4.18
CA ASN A 76 0.62 13.76 5.33
C ASN A 76 0.30 15.25 5.07
N TYR A 77 -0.98 15.61 5.16
CA TYR A 77 -1.47 16.96 4.87
C TYR A 77 -0.97 18.01 5.89
N PRO A 78 -0.94 17.77 7.21
CA PRO A 78 -0.32 18.67 8.18
C PRO A 78 1.13 19.04 7.86
N LEU A 79 1.90 18.09 7.29
CA LEU A 79 3.33 18.26 7.00
C LEU A 79 3.63 18.92 5.64
N ARG A 80 2.62 19.28 4.84
CA ARG A 80 2.75 19.78 3.47
C ARG A 80 3.67 20.99 3.25
N LYS A 81 4.03 21.69 4.33
CA LYS A 81 4.90 22.88 4.29
C LYS A 81 6.21 22.72 5.05
N THR A 82 6.52 21.52 5.52
CA THR A 82 7.71 21.24 6.35
C THR A 82 8.92 20.76 5.56
N GLY A 83 8.73 20.44 4.27
CA GLY A 83 9.72 19.73 3.47
C GLY A 83 9.58 18.20 3.52
N PHE A 84 8.58 17.67 4.20
CA PHE A 84 8.23 16.25 4.19
C PHE A 84 7.88 15.80 2.76
N VAL A 85 8.50 14.73 2.30
CA VAL A 85 8.29 14.20 0.94
C VAL A 85 7.78 12.75 0.94
N GLY A 86 7.69 12.12 2.12
CA GLY A 86 7.19 10.76 2.26
C GLY A 86 7.90 9.79 1.31
N ALA A 87 9.20 9.58 1.51
CA ALA A 87 9.97 8.68 0.65
C ALA A 87 9.67 7.22 0.97
N ASN A 88 9.59 6.89 2.25
CA ASN A 88 9.13 5.59 2.73
C ASN A 88 7.62 5.57 2.83
N ASP A 89 7.06 6.57 3.46
CA ASP A 89 5.66 6.79 3.75
C ASP A 89 4.91 7.24 2.48
N GLY A 90 4.13 6.33 1.90
CA GLY A 90 3.47 6.43 0.59
C GLY A 90 4.39 6.32 -0.63
N GLY A 91 5.68 6.64 -0.49
CA GLY A 91 6.63 6.59 -1.60
C GLY A 91 7.13 5.18 -1.92
N SER A 92 7.46 4.39 -0.90
CA SER A 92 7.92 3.01 -1.06
C SER A 92 6.82 2.10 -1.58
N SER A 93 5.62 2.21 -1.03
CA SER A 93 4.43 1.47 -1.45
C SER A 93 4.02 1.79 -2.88
N THR A 94 3.95 3.07 -3.25
CA THR A 94 3.69 3.49 -4.63
C THR A 94 4.70 2.89 -5.61
N ALA A 95 5.98 2.92 -5.25
CA ALA A 95 7.06 2.44 -6.12
C ALA A 95 7.03 0.91 -6.33
N ILE A 96 6.70 0.13 -5.30
CA ILE A 96 6.61 -1.33 -5.44
C ILE A 96 5.40 -1.74 -6.27
N LEU A 97 4.27 -1.05 -6.13
CA LEU A 97 3.09 -1.30 -6.94
C LEU A 97 3.34 -0.99 -8.43
N LEU A 98 4.08 0.08 -8.75
CA LEU A 98 4.50 0.38 -10.12
C LEU A 98 5.42 -0.72 -10.69
N GLU A 99 6.33 -1.27 -9.88
CA GLU A 99 7.16 -2.40 -10.29
C GLU A 99 6.32 -3.65 -10.54
N PHE A 100 5.35 -3.95 -9.68
CA PHE A 100 4.43 -5.07 -9.91
C PHE A 100 3.58 -4.88 -11.17
N ALA A 101 3.09 -3.67 -11.44
CA ALA A 101 2.38 -3.36 -12.66
C ALA A 101 3.25 -3.64 -13.89
N ASN A 102 4.50 -3.17 -13.89
CA ASN A 102 5.47 -3.42 -14.96
C ASN A 102 5.75 -4.94 -15.14
N LEU A 103 5.87 -5.69 -14.04
CA LEU A 103 6.08 -7.13 -14.08
C LEU A 103 4.87 -7.90 -14.60
N MET A 104 3.65 -7.42 -14.38
CA MET A 104 2.38 -8.10 -14.75
C MET A 104 1.85 -7.66 -16.12
N HIS A 105 2.27 -6.50 -16.62
CA HIS A 105 1.80 -5.94 -17.88
C HIS A 105 1.89 -6.94 -19.05
N GLY A 106 0.77 -7.15 -19.74
CA GLY A 106 0.68 -8.04 -20.89
C GLY A 106 0.88 -9.53 -20.60
N LYS A 107 1.01 -9.94 -19.35
CA LYS A 107 1.22 -11.35 -18.98
C LYS A 107 -0.08 -12.05 -18.63
N LYS A 108 -0.19 -13.33 -19.07
CA LYS A 108 -1.24 -14.24 -18.60
C LYS A 108 -0.85 -14.80 -17.24
N ARG A 109 -1.87 -15.02 -16.39
CA ARG A 109 -1.69 -15.52 -15.05
C ARG A 109 -2.54 -16.78 -14.81
N ASP A 110 -1.91 -17.85 -14.34
CA ASP A 110 -2.58 -19.04 -13.83
C ASP A 110 -2.69 -18.88 -12.29
N GLY A 111 -3.87 -18.56 -11.78
CA GLY A 111 -4.09 -18.32 -10.37
C GLY A 111 -5.25 -17.38 -10.15
N TYR A 112 -5.36 -16.80 -8.99
CA TYR A 112 -6.34 -15.75 -8.70
C TYR A 112 -6.02 -14.47 -9.47
N SER A 113 -7.03 -13.67 -9.80
CA SER A 113 -6.79 -12.32 -10.30
C SER A 113 -5.99 -11.51 -9.28
N VAL A 114 -5.01 -10.72 -9.74
CA VAL A 114 -4.28 -9.77 -8.87
C VAL A 114 -4.75 -8.37 -9.21
N TRP A 115 -5.16 -7.64 -8.18
CA TRP A 115 -5.50 -6.23 -8.27
C TRP A 115 -4.45 -5.42 -7.50
N LEU A 116 -3.80 -4.48 -8.18
CA LEU A 116 -2.90 -3.51 -7.57
C LEU A 116 -3.71 -2.27 -7.25
N LEU A 117 -3.70 -1.87 -5.99
CA LEU A 117 -4.51 -0.76 -5.48
C LEU A 117 -3.60 0.33 -4.91
N TRP A 118 -3.51 1.45 -5.60
CA TRP A 118 -2.99 2.69 -5.04
C TRP A 118 -4.13 3.36 -4.28
N THR A 119 -4.04 3.39 -2.96
CA THR A 119 -5.02 4.05 -2.09
C THR A 119 -4.71 5.53 -1.97
N ASP A 120 -5.74 6.34 -1.81
CA ASP A 120 -5.63 7.79 -1.71
C ASP A 120 -6.31 8.31 -0.45
N GLY A 121 -5.74 9.36 0.14
CA GLY A 121 -6.27 9.94 1.36
C GLY A 121 -6.21 8.95 2.54
N GLU A 122 -5.15 8.19 2.62
CA GLU A 122 -4.83 7.39 3.80
C GLU A 122 -4.53 8.32 4.96
N GLU A 123 -3.72 9.31 4.72
CA GLU A 123 -3.22 10.28 5.68
C GLU A 123 -4.28 11.22 6.25
N ALA A 124 -4.14 11.51 7.54
CA ALA A 124 -4.99 12.47 8.20
C ALA A 124 -4.83 13.88 7.63
N VAL A 125 -5.94 14.62 7.52
CA VAL A 125 -5.93 16.01 7.06
C VAL A 125 -5.61 16.97 8.22
N LYS A 126 -5.96 16.59 9.43
CA LYS A 126 -5.69 17.37 10.64
C LYS A 126 -5.05 16.53 11.73
N GLU A 127 -5.73 15.48 12.19
CA GLU A 127 -5.29 14.63 13.27
C GLU A 127 -5.86 13.22 13.08
N TRP A 128 -5.02 12.22 13.17
CA TRP A 128 -5.42 10.82 12.98
C TRP A 128 -6.58 10.42 13.88
N SER A 129 -7.64 9.95 13.27
CA SER A 129 -8.81 9.45 13.96
C SER A 129 -9.65 8.56 13.05
N ALA A 130 -10.61 7.85 13.61
CA ALA A 130 -11.54 6.99 12.84
C ALA A 130 -12.31 7.73 11.73
N THR A 131 -12.36 9.06 11.73
CA THR A 131 -13.04 9.89 10.75
C THR A 131 -12.11 10.82 9.96
N ASP A 132 -10.87 10.96 10.38
CA ASP A 132 -9.84 11.80 9.72
C ASP A 132 -8.61 10.97 9.38
N SER A 133 -8.78 9.92 8.59
CA SER A 133 -7.77 9.06 8.00
C SER A 133 -8.44 8.04 7.07
N VAL A 134 -7.66 7.30 6.32
CA VAL A 134 -8.05 6.18 5.43
C VAL A 134 -9.34 6.44 4.63
N TYR A 135 -9.48 7.68 4.13
CA TYR A 135 -10.68 8.13 3.42
C TYR A 135 -10.97 7.28 2.19
N GLY A 136 -9.94 6.96 1.42
CA GLY A 136 -10.06 6.17 0.20
C GLY A 136 -10.52 4.77 0.46
N THR A 137 -9.87 4.06 1.37
CA THR A 137 -10.19 2.66 1.66
C THR A 137 -11.50 2.49 2.41
N ARG A 138 -11.91 3.44 3.25
CA ARG A 138 -13.27 3.44 3.83
C ARG A 138 -14.34 3.50 2.76
N HIS A 139 -14.20 4.43 1.78
CA HIS A 139 -15.13 4.55 0.67
C HIS A 139 -15.12 3.31 -0.24
N LEU A 140 -13.94 2.81 -0.58
CA LEU A 140 -13.79 1.65 -1.45
C LEU A 140 -14.32 0.36 -0.80
N ALA A 141 -14.11 0.17 0.50
CA ALA A 141 -14.63 -0.96 1.25
C ALA A 141 -16.16 -0.98 1.26
N GLU A 142 -16.81 0.18 1.47
CA GLU A 142 -18.26 0.31 1.36
C GLU A 142 -18.76 -0.03 -0.07
N LYS A 143 -18.11 0.53 -1.09
CA LYS A 143 -18.43 0.26 -2.49
C LYS A 143 -18.32 -1.24 -2.82
N TRP A 144 -17.21 -1.89 -2.42
CA TRP A 144 -17.00 -3.31 -2.68
C TRP A 144 -17.88 -4.21 -1.82
N GLN A 145 -18.35 -3.75 -0.66
CA GLN A 145 -19.39 -4.43 0.10
C GLN A 145 -20.73 -4.41 -0.64
N ASN A 146 -21.11 -3.24 -1.17
CA ASN A 146 -22.38 -3.03 -1.85
C ASN A 146 -22.50 -3.81 -3.16
N ASP A 147 -21.40 -3.93 -3.93
CA ASP A 147 -21.38 -4.68 -5.19
C ASP A 147 -20.96 -6.16 -5.04
N GLY A 148 -20.59 -6.58 -3.83
CA GLY A 148 -20.19 -7.95 -3.49
C GLY A 148 -18.76 -8.31 -3.86
N THR A 149 -17.94 -7.38 -4.30
CA THR A 149 -16.52 -7.59 -4.63
C THR A 149 -15.72 -8.10 -3.43
N ASN A 150 -16.01 -7.57 -2.21
CA ASN A 150 -15.35 -7.99 -0.98
C ASN A 150 -15.39 -9.51 -0.75
N LYS A 151 -16.48 -10.19 -1.17
CA LYS A 151 -16.65 -11.65 -1.01
C LYS A 151 -15.74 -12.47 -1.94
N LYS A 152 -15.20 -11.84 -2.97
CA LYS A 152 -14.28 -12.48 -3.92
C LYS A 152 -12.83 -12.34 -3.51
N ILE A 153 -12.52 -11.44 -2.56
CA ILE A 153 -11.15 -11.17 -2.11
C ILE A 153 -10.67 -12.33 -1.24
N LYS A 154 -9.62 -13.00 -1.67
CA LYS A 154 -8.97 -14.12 -0.98
C LYS A 154 -7.89 -13.65 0.00
N ALA A 155 -7.24 -12.53 -0.31
CA ALA A 155 -6.28 -11.85 0.54
C ALA A 155 -6.15 -10.38 0.12
N PHE A 156 -5.97 -9.51 1.09
CA PHE A 156 -5.63 -8.11 0.93
C PHE A 156 -4.28 -7.88 1.61
N LEU A 157 -3.24 -7.62 0.82
CA LEU A 157 -1.87 -7.41 1.27
C LEU A 157 -1.59 -5.92 1.17
N LEU A 158 -1.54 -5.23 2.29
CA LEU A 158 -1.11 -3.84 2.36
C LEU A 158 0.42 -3.81 2.47
N ALA A 159 1.05 -2.89 1.79
CA ALA A 159 2.47 -2.60 1.92
C ALA A 159 2.61 -1.13 2.28
N ASP A 160 3.08 -0.85 3.48
CA ASP A 160 3.34 0.50 3.95
C ASP A 160 4.72 0.60 4.60
N MET A 161 5.42 1.73 4.36
CA MET A 161 6.75 2.03 4.90
C MET A 161 7.77 0.90 4.74
N ILE A 162 7.79 0.23 3.57
CA ILE A 162 8.55 -1.00 3.30
C ILE A 162 9.99 -0.77 2.83
N GLY A 163 10.47 0.45 2.83
CA GLY A 163 11.75 0.81 2.21
C GLY A 163 12.90 1.05 3.17
N ASP A 164 12.70 1.03 4.49
CA ASP A 164 13.76 1.31 5.46
C ASP A 164 15.02 0.49 5.20
N ALA A 165 16.17 1.15 5.28
CA ALA A 165 17.48 0.50 5.14
C ALA A 165 17.74 -0.57 6.21
N ASP A 166 17.13 -0.43 7.40
CA ASP A 166 17.16 -1.40 8.50
C ASP A 166 15.81 -2.13 8.64
N LEU A 167 15.38 -2.76 7.55
CA LEU A 167 14.07 -3.39 7.39
C LEU A 167 13.72 -4.37 8.51
N ASN A 168 12.57 -4.15 9.16
CA ASN A 168 12.04 -4.98 10.21
C ASN A 168 10.50 -4.99 10.21
N ILE A 169 9.91 -5.70 9.25
CA ILE A 169 8.44 -5.81 9.13
C ILE A 169 7.86 -6.41 10.41
N GLU A 170 6.98 -5.68 11.07
CA GLU A 170 6.36 -6.07 12.32
C GLU A 170 5.12 -6.92 12.09
N ARG A 171 4.75 -7.72 13.09
CA ARG A 171 3.49 -8.47 13.08
C ARG A 171 2.36 -7.53 13.50
N GLU A 172 1.45 -7.24 12.60
CA GLU A 172 0.36 -6.30 12.88
C GLU A 172 -0.85 -7.03 13.50
N ALA A 173 -1.27 -6.60 14.69
CA ALA A 173 -2.21 -7.35 15.54
C ALA A 173 -3.67 -7.39 15.03
N ASN A 174 -4.07 -6.47 14.13
CA ASN A 174 -5.39 -6.46 13.50
C ASN A 174 -5.42 -7.26 12.19
N SER A 175 -4.28 -7.68 11.71
CA SER A 175 -4.11 -8.52 10.53
C SER A 175 -4.63 -9.94 10.76
N THR A 176 -4.97 -10.64 9.68
CA THR A 176 -5.49 -12.02 9.75
C THR A 176 -4.36 -13.00 10.06
N PRO A 177 -4.35 -13.70 11.22
CA PRO A 177 -3.19 -14.46 11.67
C PRO A 177 -2.70 -15.52 10.69
N TRP A 178 -3.60 -16.27 10.02
CA TRP A 178 -3.17 -17.29 9.05
C TRP A 178 -2.49 -16.71 7.82
N LEU A 179 -2.84 -15.45 7.44
CA LEU A 179 -2.23 -14.79 6.28
C LEU A 179 -0.84 -14.27 6.65
N GLU A 180 -0.67 -13.72 7.85
CA GLU A 180 0.66 -13.38 8.38
C GLU A 180 1.56 -14.62 8.50
N ASP A 181 1.03 -15.75 9.00
CA ASP A 181 1.78 -17.01 9.06
C ASP A 181 2.20 -17.48 7.65
N LEU A 182 1.36 -17.25 6.63
CA LEU A 182 1.71 -17.55 5.24
C LEU A 182 2.82 -16.63 4.72
N ILE A 183 2.76 -15.34 5.03
CA ILE A 183 3.80 -14.35 4.69
C ILE A 183 5.12 -14.74 5.36
N PHE A 184 5.11 -15.13 6.64
CA PHE A 184 6.31 -15.58 7.32
C PHE A 184 6.90 -16.87 6.70
N GLN A 185 6.04 -17.80 6.26
CA GLN A 185 6.48 -18.98 5.52
C GLN A 185 7.08 -18.59 4.16
N ALA A 186 6.53 -17.60 3.46
CA ALA A 186 7.08 -17.07 2.22
C ALA A 186 8.46 -16.45 2.46
N ALA A 187 8.59 -15.61 3.49
CA ALA A 187 9.87 -15.03 3.89
C ALA A 187 10.91 -16.11 4.22
N SER A 188 10.50 -17.15 4.98
CA SER A 188 11.38 -18.27 5.35
C SER A 188 11.86 -19.06 4.13
N ARG A 189 11.00 -19.31 3.14
CA ARG A 189 11.38 -20.01 1.89
C ARG A 189 12.40 -19.24 1.09
N LEU A 190 12.40 -17.91 1.19
CA LEU A 190 13.32 -17.02 0.50
C LEU A 190 14.59 -16.69 1.32
N GLY A 191 14.66 -17.15 2.57
CA GLY A 191 15.76 -16.86 3.48
C GLY A 191 15.71 -15.45 4.09
N TYR A 192 14.53 -14.79 4.09
CA TYR A 192 14.32 -13.42 4.57
C TYR A 192 13.63 -13.33 5.93
N GLN A 193 13.44 -14.46 6.63
CA GLN A 193 12.70 -14.52 7.90
C GLN A 193 13.24 -13.59 9.00
N SER A 194 14.51 -13.22 8.95
CA SER A 194 15.13 -12.32 9.93
C SER A 194 14.62 -10.88 9.84
N HIS A 195 13.95 -10.52 8.73
CA HIS A 195 13.36 -9.20 8.51
C HIS A 195 11.86 -9.16 8.84
N PHE A 196 11.28 -10.24 9.34
CA PHE A 196 9.84 -10.35 9.54
C PHE A 196 9.50 -10.78 10.96
N TYR A 197 8.57 -10.05 11.58
CA TYR A 197 7.82 -10.45 12.78
C TYR A 197 8.66 -10.67 14.05
N ALA A 198 9.80 -9.97 14.16
CA ALA A 198 10.55 -9.92 15.40
C ALA A 198 9.80 -9.17 16.52
N ARG A 199 8.88 -8.29 16.15
CA ARG A 199 8.04 -7.50 17.06
C ARG A 199 6.58 -7.57 16.61
N THR A 200 5.67 -7.17 17.51
CA THR A 200 4.25 -7.00 17.25
C THR A 200 3.88 -5.56 17.50
N LEU A 201 3.10 -4.99 16.59
CA LEU A 201 2.46 -3.68 16.76
C LEU A 201 0.95 -3.78 16.55
N SER A 202 0.24 -2.72 16.86
CA SER A 202 -1.15 -2.54 16.46
C SER A 202 -1.27 -1.15 15.86
N VAL A 203 -1.68 -1.07 14.62
CA VAL A 203 -1.83 0.19 13.87
C VAL A 203 -3.21 0.25 13.22
N GLU A 204 -3.74 1.45 13.07
CA GLU A 204 -4.89 1.70 12.21
C GLU A 204 -4.38 2.10 10.84
N ASP A 205 -4.80 1.39 9.78
CA ASP A 205 -4.32 1.60 8.43
C ASP A 205 -5.35 1.13 7.38
N ASP A 206 -5.05 1.28 6.12
CA ASP A 206 -5.86 0.99 4.94
C ASP A 206 -6.43 -0.44 4.88
N HIS A 207 -5.84 -1.40 5.56
CA HIS A 207 -6.37 -2.77 5.66
C HIS A 207 -7.61 -2.87 6.55
N LEU A 208 -7.75 -2.02 7.57
CA LEU A 208 -8.80 -2.14 8.59
C LEU A 208 -10.23 -2.05 8.05
N PRO A 209 -10.58 -1.16 7.10
CA PRO A 209 -11.92 -1.14 6.52
C PRO A 209 -12.33 -2.49 5.92
N PHE A 210 -11.38 -3.21 5.32
CA PHE A 210 -11.61 -4.53 4.73
C PHE A 210 -11.63 -5.64 5.78
N THR A 211 -10.77 -5.57 6.80
CA THR A 211 -10.78 -6.50 7.95
C THR A 211 -12.16 -6.52 8.62
N LYS A 212 -12.77 -5.35 8.81
CA LYS A 212 -14.13 -5.20 9.39
C LYS A 212 -15.22 -5.87 8.53
N LEU A 213 -14.98 -6.05 7.24
CA LEU A 213 -15.88 -6.76 6.32
C LEU A 213 -15.60 -8.28 6.25
N GLY A 214 -14.67 -8.77 7.05
CA GLY A 214 -14.27 -10.19 7.06
C GLY A 214 -13.38 -10.60 5.89
N VAL A 215 -12.79 -9.64 5.18
CA VAL A 215 -11.75 -9.92 4.18
C VAL A 215 -10.47 -10.32 4.91
N PRO A 216 -9.78 -11.40 4.50
CA PRO A 216 -8.46 -11.70 5.05
C PRO A 216 -7.46 -10.61 4.64
N THR A 217 -6.90 -9.91 5.63
CA THR A 217 -5.96 -8.80 5.42
C THR A 217 -4.63 -9.07 6.12
N ALA A 218 -3.56 -8.54 5.58
CA ALA A 218 -2.28 -8.42 6.28
C ALA A 218 -1.63 -7.09 5.89
N ASP A 219 -1.13 -6.41 6.89
CA ASP A 219 -0.34 -5.21 6.75
C ASP A 219 1.15 -5.56 6.87
N LEU A 220 1.92 -5.31 5.82
CA LEU A 220 3.36 -5.42 5.80
C LEU A 220 3.94 -4.02 6.04
N ILE A 221 4.16 -3.71 7.30
CA ILE A 221 4.62 -2.38 7.72
C ILE A 221 5.91 -2.47 8.54
N ASP A 222 6.81 -1.51 8.32
CA ASP A 222 7.97 -1.24 9.16
C ASP A 222 7.81 0.15 9.80
N LEU A 223 7.25 0.19 10.99
CA LEU A 223 7.01 1.44 11.71
C LEU A 223 8.19 1.86 12.62
N ASP A 224 9.23 1.02 12.78
CA ASP A 224 10.45 1.35 13.53
C ASP A 224 11.46 2.09 12.62
N TYR A 225 11.00 3.18 12.01
CA TYR A 225 11.72 3.93 10.98
C TYR A 225 12.72 4.93 11.57
N GLY A 226 13.98 4.50 11.63
CA GLY A 226 15.05 5.18 12.36
C GLY A 226 14.93 5.01 13.88
N TYR A 227 16.00 5.34 14.63
CA TYR A 227 16.01 5.15 16.07
C TYR A 227 14.86 5.88 16.77
N GLY A 228 13.95 5.13 17.38
CA GLY A 228 12.76 5.67 18.03
C GLY A 228 11.76 6.30 17.05
N ASN A 229 11.70 5.80 15.85
CA ASN A 229 10.75 6.23 14.80
C ASN A 229 10.91 7.71 14.39
N VAL A 230 12.14 8.25 14.41
CA VAL A 230 12.40 9.70 14.21
C VAL A 230 12.24 10.15 12.76
N PHE A 231 12.22 9.24 11.79
CA PHE A 231 12.05 9.58 10.37
C PHE A 231 10.58 9.61 9.95
N HIS A 232 9.72 8.83 10.61
CA HIS A 232 8.27 8.81 10.34
C HIS A 232 7.66 10.19 10.57
N HIS A 233 6.82 10.65 9.67
CA HIS A 233 6.17 11.95 9.69
C HIS A 233 7.15 13.12 9.96
N SER A 234 8.34 13.06 9.37
CA SER A 234 9.35 14.09 9.51
C SER A 234 10.00 14.47 8.16
N PRO A 235 10.60 15.67 8.04
CA PRO A 235 11.37 16.05 6.84
C PRO A 235 12.58 15.15 6.57
N GLN A 236 12.89 14.22 7.46
CA GLN A 236 13.98 13.26 7.30
C GLN A 236 13.56 12.00 6.57
N ASP A 237 12.27 11.81 6.28
CA ASP A 237 11.80 10.74 5.40
C ASP A 237 12.18 11.04 3.94
N THR A 238 13.38 10.63 3.59
CA THR A 238 14.07 10.95 2.33
C THR A 238 14.68 9.71 1.70
N LEU A 239 14.98 9.76 0.40
CA LEU A 239 15.49 8.63 -0.39
C LEU A 239 16.76 7.98 0.16
N ASP A 240 17.60 8.73 0.89
CA ASP A 240 18.81 8.19 1.49
C ASP A 240 18.56 7.28 2.70
N LYS A 241 17.34 7.23 3.22
CA LYS A 241 16.92 6.30 4.25
C LYS A 241 16.43 4.97 3.66
N LEU A 242 16.14 4.94 2.37
CA LEU A 242 15.61 3.74 1.71
C LEU A 242 16.71 2.83 1.19
N SER A 243 16.44 1.54 1.23
CA SER A 243 17.29 0.49 0.66
C SER A 243 16.57 -0.22 -0.51
N PRO A 244 17.21 -0.31 -1.70
CA PRO A 244 16.68 -1.16 -2.77
C PRO A 244 16.56 -2.62 -2.35
N LYS A 245 17.42 -3.07 -1.42
CA LYS A 245 17.38 -4.44 -0.90
C LYS A 245 16.15 -4.70 -0.05
N SER A 246 15.76 -3.74 0.79
CA SER A 246 14.57 -3.83 1.64
C SER A 246 13.31 -3.91 0.79
N MET A 247 13.15 -3.00 -0.19
CA MET A 247 12.03 -3.03 -1.12
C MET A 247 11.99 -4.34 -1.94
N GLN A 248 13.16 -4.87 -2.33
CA GLN A 248 13.23 -6.16 -3.01
C GLN A 248 12.77 -7.31 -2.11
N ILE A 249 13.23 -7.35 -0.85
CA ILE A 249 12.84 -8.38 0.14
C ILE A 249 11.33 -8.42 0.29
N VAL A 250 10.70 -7.27 0.53
CA VAL A 250 9.24 -7.20 0.71
C VAL A 250 8.52 -7.57 -0.59
N GLY A 251 8.99 -7.08 -1.73
CA GLY A 251 8.42 -7.42 -3.03
C GLY A 251 8.47 -8.91 -3.34
N ASP A 252 9.62 -9.54 -3.12
CA ASP A 252 9.80 -10.98 -3.31
C ASP A 252 8.88 -11.79 -2.38
N VAL A 253 8.73 -11.37 -1.11
CA VAL A 253 7.84 -12.04 -0.14
C VAL A 253 6.38 -11.89 -0.52
N ILE A 254 5.94 -10.71 -0.97
CA ILE A 254 4.57 -10.51 -1.47
C ILE A 254 4.31 -11.43 -2.67
N LEU A 255 5.19 -11.46 -3.68
CA LEU A 255 5.01 -12.32 -4.85
C LEU A 255 5.03 -13.81 -4.48
N GLN A 256 5.90 -14.22 -3.56
CA GLN A 256 5.94 -15.60 -3.05
C GLN A 256 4.65 -15.95 -2.29
N THR A 257 4.11 -15.01 -1.52
CA THR A 257 2.81 -15.18 -0.82
C THR A 257 1.66 -15.35 -1.82
N VAL A 258 1.62 -14.52 -2.87
CA VAL A 258 0.65 -14.65 -3.96
C VAL A 258 0.75 -16.03 -4.62
N TRP A 259 1.96 -16.49 -4.92
CA TRP A 259 2.18 -17.81 -5.49
C TRP A 259 1.69 -18.94 -4.56
N MET A 260 1.93 -18.80 -3.25
CA MET A 260 1.47 -19.78 -2.25
C MET A 260 -0.06 -19.76 -2.08
N LEU A 261 -0.71 -18.61 -2.22
CA LEU A 261 -2.18 -18.50 -2.26
C LEU A 261 -2.75 -19.17 -3.50
N ASP A 262 -2.12 -19.01 -4.65
CA ASP A 262 -2.52 -19.67 -5.89
C ASP A 262 -2.46 -21.20 -5.81
N ALA A 263 -1.59 -21.74 -4.97
CA ALA A 263 -1.43 -23.18 -4.79
C ALA A 263 -2.46 -23.81 -3.83
N ARG A 264 -3.29 -22.98 -3.16
CA ARG A 264 -4.40 -23.43 -2.29
C ARG A 264 -5.67 -23.61 -3.10
#